data_0a6b6bb95b039351dce5731ec901fde0
#
_entry.id   0a6b6bb95b039351dce5731ec901fde0
#
_cell.length_a   1.000
_cell.length_b   1.000
_cell.length_c   1.000
_cell.angle_alpha   90.00
_cell.angle_beta   90.00
_cell.angle_gamma   90.00
#
_symmetry.space_group_name_H-M   'P 1'
#
loop_
_entity.id
_entity.type
_entity.pdbx_description
1 polymer ?
#
loop_
_entity_poly.entity_id
_entity_poly.type
_entity_poly.pdbx_seq_one_letter_code
_entity_poly.pdbx_strand_id
1 'polypeptide(L)'
;MNPSHDKEKENKPIYRILLFSKIPTLDEHEWPDYGTSDDVGFYYEYETAVRAMHENWCDIHECTFMAGFILTHFPGLYESATKERRTYFEWDEERGGFFEKGEPECFKHFSY
;
A
#
# COMPACT_ATOMS: atom_id res chain seq x y z
N MET A 1 20.57 -0.91 28.40
CA MET A 1 19.95 -1.17 27.11
C MET A 1 21.00 -1.65 26.12
N ASN A 2 20.68 -2.67 25.35
CA ASN A 2 21.60 -3.23 24.38
C ASN A 2 21.42 -2.56 23.01
N PRO A 3 22.39 -1.73 22.57
CA PRO A 3 22.25 -1.01 21.29
C PRO A 3 22.07 -1.94 20.09
N SER A 4 22.68 -3.13 20.09
CA SER A 4 22.54 -4.08 18.99
C SER A 4 21.12 -4.62 18.88
N HIS A 5 20.48 -4.84 20.01
CA HIS A 5 19.10 -5.31 20.05
C HIS A 5 18.14 -4.26 19.53
N ASP A 6 18.35 -3.01 19.91
CA ASP A 6 17.53 -1.89 19.43
C ASP A 6 17.70 -1.68 17.92
N LYS A 7 18.93 -1.82 17.42
CA LYS A 7 19.23 -1.73 16.00
C LYS A 7 18.50 -2.81 15.19
N GLU A 8 18.45 -4.01 15.70
CA GLU A 8 17.73 -5.10 15.04
C GLU A 8 16.23 -4.79 14.94
N LYS A 9 15.64 -4.26 15.99
CA LYS A 9 14.23 -3.86 15.99
C LYS A 9 13.99 -2.71 15.01
N GLU A 10 14.89 -1.73 14.97
CA GLU A 10 14.77 -0.56 14.10
C GLU A 10 14.86 -0.92 12.63
N ASN A 11 15.53 -2.05 12.29
CA ASN A 11 15.70 -2.48 10.91
C ASN A 11 14.55 -3.33 10.38
N LYS A 12 13.57 -3.68 11.23
CA LYS A 12 12.42 -4.46 10.77
C LYS A 12 11.32 -3.53 10.28
N PRO A 13 10.90 -3.68 9.02
CA PRO A 13 9.82 -2.85 8.51
C PRO A 13 8.45 -3.35 8.96
N ILE A 14 7.46 -2.49 8.79
CA ILE A 14 6.07 -2.89 8.76
C ILE A 14 5.56 -2.75 7.32
N TYR A 15 4.43 -3.37 7.05
CA TYR A 15 3.81 -3.37 5.72
C TYR A 15 2.43 -2.76 5.85
N ARG A 16 2.34 -1.48 5.49
CA ARG A 16 1.11 -0.69 5.61
C ARG A 16 0.26 -0.89 4.37
N ILE A 17 -1.05 -0.95 4.56
CA ILE A 17 -2.00 -1.01 3.46
C ILE A 17 -2.67 0.34 3.31
N LEU A 18 -2.43 0.98 2.17
CA LEU A 18 -3.02 2.27 1.80
C LEU A 18 -3.95 2.04 0.63
N LEU A 19 -5.22 2.34 0.79
CA LEU A 19 -6.24 2.08 -0.23
C LEU A 19 -6.81 3.36 -0.80
N PHE A 20 -7.27 3.28 -2.05
CA PHE A 20 -7.85 4.40 -2.80
C PHE A 20 -9.26 4.06 -3.24
N SER A 21 -10.14 5.07 -3.26
CA SER A 21 -11.53 4.89 -3.65
C SER A 21 -11.73 4.77 -5.16
N LYS A 22 -10.71 5.08 -5.95
CA LYS A 22 -10.77 5.01 -7.42
C LYS A 22 -9.54 4.29 -7.97
N ILE A 23 -9.70 3.67 -9.13
CA ILE A 23 -8.55 3.25 -9.91
C ILE A 23 -7.80 4.52 -10.35
N PRO A 24 -6.50 4.65 -10.03
CA PRO A 24 -5.78 5.90 -10.28
C PRO A 24 -5.68 6.23 -11.77
N THR A 25 -5.94 7.50 -12.09
CA THR A 25 -5.80 8.05 -13.44
C THR A 25 -5.14 9.42 -13.33
N LEU A 26 -4.77 10.01 -14.46
CA LEU A 26 -4.35 11.40 -14.49
C LEU A 26 -5.58 12.29 -14.68
N ASP A 27 -5.65 13.38 -13.92
CA ASP A 27 -6.69 14.37 -14.13
C ASP A 27 -6.31 15.32 -15.27
N GLU A 28 -7.14 16.35 -15.53
CA GLU A 28 -6.91 17.32 -16.60
C GLU A 28 -5.64 18.16 -16.42
N HIS A 29 -5.09 18.20 -15.19
CA HIS A 29 -3.85 18.91 -14.87
C HIS A 29 -2.65 17.98 -14.77
N GLU A 30 -2.80 16.72 -15.19
CA GLU A 30 -1.77 15.69 -15.13
C GLU A 30 -1.35 15.33 -13.67
N TRP A 31 -2.24 15.54 -12.70
CA TRP A 31 -2.05 15.08 -11.32
C TRP A 31 -2.71 13.71 -11.12
N PRO A 32 -2.16 12.87 -10.24
CA PRO A 32 -2.81 11.60 -9.95
C PRO A 32 -4.19 11.81 -9.32
N ASP A 33 -5.22 11.19 -9.90
CA ASP A 33 -6.57 11.18 -9.36
C ASP A 33 -6.88 9.75 -8.89
N TYR A 34 -6.80 9.53 -7.59
CA TYR A 34 -7.09 8.24 -6.96
C TYR A 34 -8.29 8.34 -6.01
N GLY A 35 -8.99 9.46 -6.03
CA GLY A 35 -10.10 9.71 -5.13
C GLY A 35 -9.61 9.97 -3.72
N THR A 36 -10.27 9.38 -2.74
CA THR A 36 -9.82 9.45 -1.34
C THR A 36 -8.84 8.32 -1.03
N SER A 37 -7.95 8.55 -0.09
CA SER A 37 -7.01 7.53 0.37
C SER A 37 -7.17 7.29 1.85
N ASP A 38 -6.89 6.07 2.28
CA ASP A 38 -7.02 5.69 3.68
C ASP A 38 -6.01 4.61 4.04
N ASP A 39 -5.33 4.80 5.17
CA ASP A 39 -4.48 3.77 5.76
C ASP A 39 -5.39 2.84 6.55
N VAL A 40 -5.53 1.61 6.10
CA VAL A 40 -6.48 0.67 6.72
C VAL A 40 -5.83 -0.27 7.71
N GLY A 41 -4.51 -0.26 7.81
CA GLY A 41 -3.80 -1.08 8.78
C GLY A 41 -2.40 -1.43 8.33
N PHE A 42 -1.75 -2.28 9.12
CA PHE A 42 -0.42 -2.77 8.79
C PHE A 42 -0.21 -4.17 9.35
N TYR A 43 0.79 -4.85 8.79
CA TYR A 43 1.21 -6.17 9.25
C TYR A 43 2.72 -6.19 9.39
N TYR A 44 3.22 -7.14 10.18
CA TYR A 44 4.66 -7.32 10.40
C TYR A 44 5.29 -8.22 9.34
N GLU A 45 4.47 -8.94 8.56
CA GLU A 45 4.95 -9.84 7.51
C GLU A 45 4.36 -9.43 6.17
N TYR A 46 5.21 -9.37 5.15
CA TYR A 46 4.75 -8.99 3.80
C TYR A 46 3.68 -9.95 3.27
N GLU A 47 3.92 -11.27 3.41
CA GLU A 47 2.99 -12.28 2.93
C GLU A 47 1.62 -12.17 3.60
N THR A 48 1.60 -11.76 4.87
CA THR A 48 0.33 -11.57 5.59
C THR A 48 -0.44 -10.41 4.99
N ALA A 49 0.25 -9.30 4.68
CA ALA A 49 -0.37 -8.14 4.03
C ALA A 49 -0.92 -8.53 2.65
N VAL A 50 -0.15 -9.30 1.88
CA VAL A 50 -0.59 -9.78 0.55
C VAL A 50 -1.85 -10.64 0.68
N ARG A 51 -1.87 -11.56 1.64
CA ARG A 51 -3.05 -12.41 1.88
C ARG A 51 -4.27 -11.59 2.26
N ALA A 52 -4.08 -10.57 3.10
CA ALA A 52 -5.18 -9.69 3.49
C ALA A 52 -5.79 -9.00 2.26
N MET A 53 -4.95 -8.60 1.31
CA MET A 53 -5.39 -8.00 0.06
C MET A 53 -6.08 -9.02 -0.85
N HIS A 54 -5.45 -10.18 -1.06
CA HIS A 54 -5.99 -11.24 -1.91
C HIS A 54 -7.34 -11.76 -1.40
N GLU A 55 -7.48 -11.91 -0.10
CA GLU A 55 -8.68 -12.50 0.52
C GLU A 55 -9.70 -11.46 0.97
N ASN A 56 -9.44 -10.19 0.70
CA ASN A 56 -10.32 -9.08 1.07
C ASN A 56 -10.70 -9.14 2.55
N TRP A 57 -9.70 -9.25 3.42
CA TRP A 57 -9.94 -9.35 4.86
C TRP A 57 -10.73 -8.15 5.37
N CYS A 58 -11.65 -8.41 6.29
CA CYS A 58 -12.55 -7.40 6.86
C CYS A 58 -13.42 -6.70 5.80
N ASP A 59 -13.60 -7.34 4.66
CA ASP A 59 -14.44 -6.82 3.57
C ASP A 59 -14.11 -5.37 3.20
N ILE A 60 -12.80 -5.07 3.12
CA ILE A 60 -12.34 -3.70 2.87
C ILE A 60 -12.84 -3.12 1.55
N HIS A 61 -13.08 -3.96 0.55
CA HIS A 61 -13.63 -3.50 -0.73
C HIS A 61 -15.04 -2.89 -0.55
N GLU A 62 -15.82 -3.37 0.40
CA GLU A 62 -17.16 -2.85 0.64
C GLU A 62 -17.17 -1.40 1.10
N CYS A 63 -16.03 -0.91 1.57
CA CYS A 63 -15.84 0.49 1.91
C CYS A 63 -15.52 1.35 0.69
N THR A 64 -15.77 0.84 -0.52
CA THR A 64 -15.60 1.49 -1.82
C THR A 64 -14.15 1.68 -2.28
N PHE A 65 -13.24 0.89 -1.76
CA PHE A 65 -11.84 0.93 -2.22
C PHE A 65 -11.67 0.07 -3.47
N MET A 66 -10.97 0.61 -4.46
CA MET A 66 -10.77 -0.03 -5.76
C MET A 66 -9.31 -0.36 -6.06
N ALA A 67 -8.38 0.26 -5.38
CA ALA A 67 -6.95 0.07 -5.61
C ALA A 67 -6.15 0.44 -4.38
N GLY A 68 -4.88 0.13 -4.38
CA GLY A 68 -4.03 0.54 -3.27
C GLY A 68 -2.60 0.06 -3.38
N PHE A 69 -1.86 0.32 -2.32
CA PHE A 69 -0.47 -0.11 -2.17
C PHE A 69 -0.28 -0.92 -0.89
N ILE A 70 0.65 -1.85 -0.93
CA ILE A 70 1.35 -2.27 0.27
C ILE A 70 2.65 -1.48 0.29
N LEU A 71 2.85 -0.71 1.36
CA LEU A 71 4.02 0.15 1.54
C LEU A 71 4.96 -0.50 2.55
N THR A 72 6.20 -0.73 2.14
CA THR A 72 7.24 -1.18 3.07
C THR A 72 7.75 0.06 3.80
N HIS A 73 7.52 0.11 5.11
CA HIS A 73 7.83 1.27 5.92
C HIS A 73 8.78 0.88 7.07
N PHE A 74 9.98 1.44 7.02
CA PHE A 74 10.96 1.23 8.11
C PHE A 74 10.70 2.20 9.24
N PRO A 75 11.02 1.82 10.48
CA PRO A 75 10.87 2.75 11.61
C PRO A 75 11.67 4.03 11.39
N GLY A 76 11.09 5.16 11.77
CA GLY A 76 11.73 6.46 11.64
C GLY A 76 10.75 7.53 11.23
N LEU A 77 11.24 8.77 11.22
CA LEU A 77 10.46 9.92 10.77
C LEU A 77 10.76 10.19 9.30
N TYR A 78 9.75 10.72 8.60
CA TYR A 78 9.90 11.16 7.20
C TYR A 78 10.24 10.04 6.23
N GLU A 79 9.96 8.81 6.60
CA GLU A 79 10.17 7.69 5.68
C GLU A 79 9.18 7.79 4.53
N SER A 80 9.71 7.87 3.30
CA SER A 80 8.90 7.87 2.09
C SER A 80 8.94 6.51 1.44
N ALA A 81 7.80 6.01 0.99
CA ALA A 81 7.75 4.79 0.21
C ALA A 81 8.02 5.12 -1.27
N THR A 82 9.25 4.90 -1.69
CA THR A 82 9.63 5.04 -3.09
C THR A 82 9.03 3.87 -3.89
N LYS A 83 9.17 3.91 -5.21
CA LYS A 83 8.65 2.86 -6.08
C LYS A 83 9.15 1.46 -5.68
N GLU A 84 10.39 1.36 -5.15
CA GLU A 84 10.99 0.12 -4.72
C GLU A 84 10.41 -0.41 -3.40
N ARG A 85 9.73 0.45 -2.65
CA ARG A 85 9.17 0.12 -1.34
C ARG A 85 7.65 0.07 -1.35
N ARG A 86 7.05 -0.05 -2.52
CA ARG A 86 5.60 -0.15 -2.64
C ARG A 86 5.21 -1.13 -3.74
N THR A 87 4.13 -1.86 -3.51
CA THR A 87 3.55 -2.79 -4.47
C THR A 87 2.11 -2.36 -4.72
N TYR A 88 1.75 -2.21 -5.98
CA TYR A 88 0.43 -1.74 -6.39
C TYR A 88 -0.54 -2.90 -6.58
N PHE A 89 -1.79 -2.72 -6.13
CA PHE A 89 -2.87 -3.70 -6.21
C PHE A 89 -4.13 -3.04 -6.75
N GLU A 90 -4.94 -3.81 -7.49
CA GLU A 90 -6.27 -3.39 -7.90
C GLU A 90 -7.29 -4.47 -7.58
N TRP A 91 -8.53 -4.02 -7.32
CA TRP A 91 -9.63 -4.95 -7.08
C TRP A 91 -9.90 -5.77 -8.34
N ASP A 92 -9.98 -7.08 -8.15
CA ASP A 92 -10.30 -8.04 -9.21
C ASP A 92 -11.66 -8.66 -8.89
N GLU A 93 -12.68 -8.28 -9.64
CA GLU A 93 -14.06 -8.72 -9.39
C GLU A 93 -14.23 -10.23 -9.53
N GLU A 94 -13.52 -10.85 -10.46
CA GLU A 94 -13.63 -12.29 -10.69
C GLU A 94 -12.99 -13.09 -9.56
N ARG A 95 -11.87 -12.63 -9.04
CA ARG A 95 -11.15 -13.32 -7.97
C ARG A 95 -11.61 -12.91 -6.57
N GLY A 96 -12.35 -11.81 -6.47
CA GLY A 96 -12.87 -11.34 -5.20
C GLY A 96 -11.82 -10.84 -4.23
N GLY A 97 -10.80 -10.17 -4.74
CA GLY A 97 -9.70 -9.64 -3.92
C GLY A 97 -8.91 -8.58 -4.66
N PHE A 98 -7.96 -8.00 -3.95
CA PHE A 98 -7.01 -7.05 -4.55
C PHE A 98 -5.77 -7.84 -4.97
N PHE A 99 -5.38 -7.71 -6.24
CA PHE A 99 -4.24 -8.45 -6.78
C PHE A 99 -3.22 -7.51 -7.38
N GLU A 100 -1.97 -7.95 -7.39
CA GLU A 100 -0.82 -7.19 -7.88
C GLU A 100 -1.02 -6.80 -9.33
N LYS A 101 -0.66 -5.56 -9.65
CA LYS A 101 -0.73 -5.04 -11.00
C LYS A 101 0.40 -4.03 -11.20
N GLY A 102 0.79 -3.81 -12.46
CA GLY A 102 1.78 -2.79 -12.76
C GLY A 102 1.32 -1.42 -12.29
N GLU A 103 2.20 -0.68 -11.64
CA GLU A 103 1.87 0.63 -11.11
C GLU A 103 1.50 1.60 -12.24
N PRO A 104 0.36 2.32 -12.13
CA PRO A 104 -0.04 3.29 -13.15
C PRO A 104 0.99 4.41 -13.33
N GLU A 105 1.10 4.89 -14.57
CA GLU A 105 2.00 6.00 -14.92
C GLU A 105 1.76 7.25 -14.08
N CYS A 106 0.53 7.47 -13.62
CA CYS A 106 0.19 8.64 -12.82
C CYS A 106 0.96 8.70 -11.50
N PHE A 107 1.53 7.59 -11.03
CA PHE A 107 2.34 7.55 -9.83
C PHE A 107 3.84 7.72 -10.07
N LYS A 108 4.25 8.03 -11.29
CA LYS A 108 5.66 8.12 -11.67
C LYS A 108 6.49 8.99 -10.72
N HIS A 109 5.93 10.09 -10.25
CA HIS A 109 6.60 11.01 -9.33
C HIS A 109 5.99 10.96 -7.93
N PHE A 110 5.15 9.97 -7.66
CA PHE A 110 4.47 9.85 -6.40
C PHE A 110 5.42 9.29 -5.33
N SER A 111 5.41 9.93 -4.16
CA SER A 111 6.16 9.47 -2.99
C SER A 111 5.24 9.54 -1.79
N TYR A 112 5.17 8.46 -1.02
CA TYR A 112 4.21 8.40 0.07
C TYR A 112 4.87 8.02 1.38
#